data_b9a288e2915de05cb552fafb455852f7
#
_entry.id   b9a288e2915de05cb552fafb455852f7
#
_cell.length_a   1.000
_cell.length_b   1.000
_cell.length_c   1.000
_cell.angle_alpha   90.00
_cell.angle_beta   90.00
_cell.angle_gamma   90.00
#
_symmetry.space_group_name_H-M   'P 1'
#
loop_
_entity.id
_entity.type
_entity.pdbx_description
1 polymer ?
#
loop_
_entity_poly.entity_id
_entity_poly.type
_entity_poly.pdbx_seq_one_letter_code
_entity_poly.pdbx_strand_id
1 'polypeptide(L)'
;MRKAWALEPRARSKNFMTTTELFRLNGTVERDPAIDRWMKEHAGELGAIAQMWFEVMRKCGDEVREVLHDGSPTACLGDAAFGYVNVFTSHVTVGLFQGASLADPARLLQGTGKYMRHVKLRPGAVPNQAALSRFIIAAYSDIKTRIEHG
;
A
#
# COMPACT_ATOMS: atom_id res chain seq x y z
N MET A 1 -21.04 -4.29 9.77
CA MET A 1 -21.14 -4.91 9.53
C MET A 1 -21.12 -5.36 9.88
N ARG A 2 -20.50 -5.36 9.78
CA ARG A 2 -20.50 -6.08 9.69
C ARG A 2 -20.35 -6.66 9.75
N LYS A 3 -20.02 -6.85 9.80
CA LYS A 3 -20.02 -7.67 9.47
C LYS A 3 -19.82 -8.35 9.40
N ALA A 4 -19.57 -8.36 9.41
CA ALA A 4 -19.39 -9.20 9.07
C ALA A 4 -19.09 -9.63 9.23
N TRP A 5 -18.96 -9.79 9.26
CA TRP A 5 -18.86 -10.51 9.05
C TRP A 5 -18.90 -11.27 9.55
N ALA A 6 -18.58 -11.40 9.77
CA ALA A 6 -18.56 -12.30 9.93
C ALA A 6 -18.63 -13.00 10.23
N LEU A 7 -18.59 -13.18 10.11
CA LEU A 7 -18.73 -13.97 10.01
C LEU A 7 -18.70 -14.65 10.07
N GLU A 8 -18.53 -14.92 9.90
CA GLU A 8 -18.49 -15.64 9.58
C GLU A 8 -18.41 -16.26 9.43
N PRO A 9 -18.52 -16.74 9.33
CA PRO A 9 -18.32 -17.32 8.95
C PRO A 9 -18.32 -17.97 8.84
N ARG A 10 -18.22 -18.44 8.46
CA ARG A 10 -18.25 -18.83 7.98
C ARG A 10 -17.96 -19.60 7.50
N ALA A 11 -17.79 -19.99 7.52
CA ALA A 11 -17.28 -20.51 7.00
C ALA A 11 -17.24 -20.48 6.09
N ARG A 12 -17.29 -20.22 5.90
CA ARG A 12 -17.27 -20.07 4.86
C ARG A 12 -16.23 -20.40 4.17
N SER A 13 -15.92 -20.81 3.62
CA SER A 13 -14.94 -21.13 2.96
C SER A 13 -14.01 -20.22 2.93
N LYS A 14 -13.25 -20.01 3.07
CA LYS A 14 -12.41 -19.32 3.14
C LYS A 14 -11.77 -18.59 2.18
N ASN A 15 -11.45 -18.92 1.12
CA ASN A 15 -10.72 -18.26 0.07
C ASN A 15 -11.53 -17.32 -0.70
N PHE A 16 -12.80 -17.48 -0.74
CA PHE A 16 -13.67 -16.58 -1.46
C PHE A 16 -13.72 -15.21 -0.85
N MET A 17 -13.14 -15.03 0.31
CA MET A 17 -13.20 -13.76 0.96
C MET A 17 -12.22 -12.75 0.41
N THR A 18 -11.29 -13.15 -0.45
CA THR A 18 -10.21 -12.31 -0.87
C THR A 18 -10.68 -11.07 -1.59
N THR A 19 -11.77 -11.17 -2.39
CA THR A 19 -12.23 -10.01 -3.15
C THR A 19 -13.01 -9.03 -2.33
N THR A 20 -13.71 -9.50 -1.30
CA THR A 20 -14.52 -8.62 -0.48
C THR A 20 -13.72 -7.77 0.48
N GLU A 21 -12.43 -8.07 0.61
CA GLU A 21 -11.56 -7.40 1.57
C GLU A 21 -10.63 -6.39 0.92
N LEU A 22 -10.84 -6.08 -0.36
CA LEU A 22 -10.02 -5.09 -1.03
C LEU A 22 -10.42 -3.68 -0.64
N PHE A 23 -9.42 -2.83 -0.47
CA PHE A 23 -9.64 -1.41 -0.20
C PHE A 23 -9.84 -0.71 -1.53
N ARG A 24 -11.08 -0.36 -1.85
CA ARG A 24 -11.41 0.27 -3.13
C ARG A 24 -11.61 1.75 -2.95
N LEU A 25 -10.99 2.54 -3.82
CA LEU A 25 -10.97 3.99 -3.73
C LEU A 25 -11.56 4.59 -4.99
N ASN A 26 -12.28 5.70 -4.82
CA ASN A 26 -12.84 6.45 -5.95
C ASN A 26 -11.78 7.37 -6.53
N GLY A 27 -11.89 7.64 -7.82
CA GLY A 27 -11.09 8.69 -8.45
C GLY A 27 -9.69 8.29 -8.84
N THR A 28 -9.37 6.99 -8.90
CA THR A 28 -8.04 6.58 -9.35
C THR A 28 -7.84 6.91 -10.83
N VAL A 29 -6.64 7.42 -11.14
CA VAL A 29 -6.27 7.82 -12.49
C VAL A 29 -4.85 7.35 -12.78
N GLU A 30 -4.44 7.47 -14.03
CA GLU A 30 -3.09 7.06 -14.43
C GLU A 30 -2.03 7.91 -13.73
N ARG A 31 -2.24 9.23 -13.68
CA ARG A 31 -1.37 10.18 -12.97
C ARG A 31 -2.25 11.22 -12.31
N ASP A 32 -2.14 11.35 -10.99
CA ASP A 32 -2.96 12.29 -10.24
C ASP A 32 -2.19 13.59 -10.02
N PRO A 33 -2.65 14.72 -10.59
CA PRO A 33 -1.98 16.00 -10.36
C PRO A 33 -1.91 16.39 -8.88
N ALA A 34 -2.84 15.94 -8.07
CA ALA A 34 -2.82 16.22 -6.63
C ALA A 34 -1.60 15.58 -5.97
N ILE A 35 -1.14 14.44 -6.47
CA ILE A 35 0.07 13.80 -5.96
C ILE A 35 1.30 14.61 -6.36
N ASP A 36 1.34 15.11 -7.60
CA ASP A 36 2.46 15.96 -8.02
C ASP A 36 2.55 17.22 -7.14
N ARG A 37 1.41 17.82 -6.79
CA ARG A 37 1.38 18.96 -5.86
C ARG A 37 1.85 18.55 -4.47
N TRP A 38 1.40 17.40 -4.00
CA TRP A 38 1.80 16.86 -2.70
C TRP A 38 3.32 16.70 -2.63
N MET A 39 3.92 16.17 -3.69
CA MET A 39 5.37 15.98 -3.73
C MET A 39 6.11 17.33 -3.66
N LYS A 40 5.59 18.35 -4.35
CA LYS A 40 6.19 19.68 -4.30
C LYS A 40 6.07 20.30 -2.92
N GLU A 41 4.97 20.06 -2.23
CA GLU A 41 4.74 20.58 -0.88
C GLU A 41 5.59 19.88 0.16
N HIS A 42 6.12 18.72 -0.18
CA HIS A 42 6.97 17.94 0.72
C HIS A 42 8.36 17.81 0.09
N ALA A 43 8.98 18.97 -0.19
CA ALA A 43 10.22 19.01 -0.97
C ALA A 43 11.48 18.69 -0.17
N GLY A 44 11.39 18.51 1.14
CA GLY A 44 12.56 18.23 1.98
C GLY A 44 13.04 16.80 1.88
N GLU A 45 13.93 16.43 2.80
CA GLU A 45 14.55 15.12 2.79
C GLU A 45 13.53 13.99 2.94
N LEU A 46 12.56 14.16 3.85
CA LEU A 46 11.52 13.16 4.04
C LEU A 46 10.65 13.02 2.80
N GLY A 47 10.31 14.13 2.15
CA GLY A 47 9.55 14.09 0.90
C GLY A 47 10.30 13.36 -0.20
N ALA A 48 11.63 13.53 -0.29
CA ALA A 48 12.43 12.81 -1.28
C ALA A 48 12.38 11.30 -1.04
N ILE A 49 12.41 10.88 0.22
CA ILE A 49 12.28 9.46 0.55
C ILE A 49 10.89 8.94 0.14
N ALA A 50 9.84 9.69 0.46
CA ALA A 50 8.49 9.30 0.07
C ALA A 50 8.34 9.19 -1.45
N GLN A 51 8.91 10.14 -2.19
CA GLN A 51 8.85 10.12 -3.64
C GLN A 51 9.56 8.90 -4.21
N MET A 52 10.74 8.58 -3.68
CA MET A 52 11.50 7.42 -4.13
C MET A 52 10.67 6.14 -4.02
N TRP A 53 10.03 5.94 -2.87
CA TRP A 53 9.28 4.70 -2.65
C TRP A 53 7.95 4.70 -3.39
N PHE A 54 7.33 5.86 -3.59
CA PHE A 54 6.13 5.91 -4.41
C PHE A 54 6.44 5.58 -5.87
N GLU A 55 7.62 5.99 -6.38
CA GLU A 55 8.04 5.60 -7.72
C GLU A 55 8.24 4.10 -7.86
N VAL A 56 8.71 3.43 -6.80
CA VAL A 56 8.78 1.96 -6.83
C VAL A 56 7.38 1.37 -7.01
N MET A 57 6.38 1.93 -6.34
CA MET A 57 5.00 1.50 -6.52
C MET A 57 4.50 1.75 -7.94
N ARG A 58 4.75 2.94 -8.47
CA ARG A 58 4.34 3.30 -9.83
C ARG A 58 4.91 2.35 -10.88
N LYS A 59 6.12 1.86 -10.64
CA LYS A 59 6.83 1.03 -11.61
C LYS A 59 6.56 -0.46 -11.48
N CYS A 60 5.66 -0.85 -10.59
CA CYS A 60 5.30 -2.26 -10.46
C CYS A 60 4.65 -2.81 -11.73
N GLY A 61 3.90 -1.98 -12.47
CA GLY A 61 3.28 -2.39 -13.71
C GLY A 61 2.68 -1.19 -14.43
N ASP A 62 2.46 -1.34 -15.75
CA ASP A 62 1.91 -0.25 -16.55
C ASP A 62 0.48 0.08 -16.17
N GLU A 63 -0.23 -0.86 -15.55
CA GLU A 63 -1.62 -0.69 -15.20
C GLU A 63 -1.81 -0.02 -13.82
N VAL A 64 -0.73 0.33 -13.13
CA VAL A 64 -0.85 0.97 -11.82
C VAL A 64 -1.50 2.34 -11.97
N ARG A 65 -2.52 2.57 -11.16
CA ARG A 65 -3.23 3.84 -11.08
C ARG A 65 -2.97 4.45 -9.70
N GLU A 66 -3.35 5.71 -9.55
CA GLU A 66 -3.05 6.40 -8.30
C GLU A 66 -4.14 7.40 -7.95
N VAL A 67 -4.15 7.78 -6.68
CA VAL A 67 -5.04 8.81 -6.17
C VAL A 67 -4.46 9.34 -4.86
N LEU A 68 -4.65 10.64 -4.60
CA LEU A 68 -4.35 11.19 -3.28
C LEU A 68 -5.53 10.87 -2.37
N HIS A 69 -5.32 10.02 -1.37
CA HIS A 69 -6.37 9.53 -0.49
C HIS A 69 -6.01 9.86 0.96
N ASP A 70 -6.88 10.60 1.63
CA ASP A 70 -6.67 11.02 3.03
C ASP A 70 -5.29 11.66 3.21
N GLY A 71 -4.88 12.47 2.24
CA GLY A 71 -3.59 13.16 2.31
C GLY A 71 -2.38 12.29 1.99
N SER A 72 -2.57 11.06 1.50
CA SER A 72 -1.47 10.16 1.22
C SER A 72 -1.47 9.73 -0.25
N PRO A 73 -0.36 9.88 -0.97
CA PRO A 73 -0.23 9.28 -2.30
C PRO A 73 -0.45 7.77 -2.21
N THR A 74 -1.41 7.27 -2.98
CA THR A 74 -1.83 5.87 -2.90
C THR A 74 -1.80 5.24 -4.29
N ALA A 75 -1.21 4.05 -4.37
CA ALA A 75 -1.08 3.29 -5.60
C ALA A 75 -2.09 2.15 -5.62
N CYS A 76 -2.70 1.93 -6.79
CA CYS A 76 -3.83 1.02 -6.96
C CYS A 76 -3.69 0.19 -8.23
N LEU A 77 -4.37 -0.95 -8.24
CA LEU A 77 -4.71 -1.68 -9.45
C LEU A 77 -6.20 -1.45 -9.69
N GLY A 78 -6.55 -0.77 -10.79
CA GLY A 78 -7.91 -0.29 -10.94
C GLY A 78 -8.22 0.63 -9.79
N ASP A 79 -9.24 0.30 -8.99
CA ASP A 79 -9.59 1.04 -7.79
C ASP A 79 -9.11 0.35 -6.49
N ALA A 80 -8.42 -0.77 -6.59
CA ALA A 80 -7.98 -1.54 -5.43
C ALA A 80 -6.60 -1.08 -4.98
N ALA A 81 -6.52 -0.48 -3.81
CA ALA A 81 -5.28 0.07 -3.28
C ALA A 81 -4.33 -1.03 -2.82
N PHE A 82 -3.03 -0.90 -3.14
CA PHE A 82 -2.03 -1.84 -2.64
C PHE A 82 -0.96 -1.19 -1.79
N GLY A 83 -0.68 0.10 -1.96
CA GLY A 83 0.35 0.74 -1.17
C GLY A 83 0.18 2.25 -1.12
N TYR A 84 0.78 2.88 -0.11
CA TYR A 84 0.77 4.32 0.02
C TYR A 84 2.07 4.79 0.67
N VAL A 85 2.33 6.10 0.58
CA VAL A 85 3.40 6.74 1.33
C VAL A 85 2.82 7.95 2.06
N ASN A 86 3.44 8.29 3.20
CA ASN A 86 3.09 9.53 3.88
C ASN A 86 4.31 10.05 4.63
N VAL A 87 4.30 11.36 4.91
CA VAL A 87 5.40 12.05 5.59
C VAL A 87 4.89 12.55 6.93
N PHE A 88 5.62 12.25 7.99
CA PHE A 88 5.37 12.74 9.34
C PHE A 88 6.51 13.63 9.76
N THR A 89 6.52 14.07 11.01
CA THR A 89 7.49 15.05 11.48
C THR A 89 8.93 14.55 11.35
N SER A 90 9.18 13.28 11.62
CA SER A 90 10.54 12.73 11.66
C SER A 90 10.72 11.45 10.87
N HIS A 91 9.69 11.01 10.15
CA HIS A 91 9.80 9.76 9.40
C HIS A 91 8.81 9.74 8.22
N VAL A 92 9.05 8.81 7.31
CA VAL A 92 8.15 8.49 6.22
C VAL A 92 7.55 7.11 6.53
N THR A 93 6.26 6.96 6.24
CA THR A 93 5.61 5.67 6.31
C THR A 93 5.39 5.15 4.90
N VAL A 94 5.77 3.89 4.66
CA VAL A 94 5.38 3.13 3.48
C VAL A 94 4.39 2.09 3.97
N GLY A 95 3.15 2.16 3.48
CA GLY A 95 2.09 1.28 3.93
C GLY A 95 1.64 0.33 2.86
N LEU A 96 1.21 -0.86 3.27
CA LEU A 96 0.72 -1.91 2.38
C LEU A 96 -0.66 -2.32 2.86
N PHE A 97 -1.66 -2.19 1.99
CA PHE A 97 -3.06 -2.37 2.39
C PHE A 97 -3.38 -3.80 2.81
N GLN A 98 -2.73 -4.79 2.19
CA GLN A 98 -2.90 -6.18 2.56
C GLN A 98 -1.61 -6.76 3.13
N GLY A 99 -0.82 -5.93 3.80
CA GLY A 99 0.50 -6.33 4.28
C GLY A 99 0.47 -7.51 5.24
N ALA A 100 -0.62 -7.69 5.97
CA ALA A 100 -0.72 -8.80 6.93
C ALA A 100 -0.63 -10.17 6.28
N SER A 101 -0.94 -10.28 4.99
CA SER A 101 -0.90 -11.55 4.29
C SER A 101 0.45 -11.84 3.63
N LEU A 102 1.40 -10.90 3.72
CA LEU A 102 2.71 -11.08 3.09
C LEU A 102 3.66 -11.85 4.00
N ALA A 103 4.52 -12.68 3.39
CA ALA A 103 5.56 -13.37 4.13
C ALA A 103 6.58 -12.34 4.65
N ASP A 104 6.88 -12.42 5.95
CA ASP A 104 7.77 -11.48 6.61
C ASP A 104 8.57 -12.20 7.69
N PRO A 105 9.48 -13.12 7.29
CA PRO A 105 10.22 -13.91 8.28
C PRO A 105 11.15 -13.06 9.15
N ALA A 106 11.64 -11.94 8.64
CA ALA A 106 12.54 -11.06 9.40
C ALA A 106 11.78 -10.04 10.25
N ARG A 107 10.45 -10.06 10.22
CA ARG A 107 9.59 -9.18 11.00
C ARG A 107 9.87 -7.71 10.78
N LEU A 108 9.97 -7.32 9.51
CA LEU A 108 10.22 -5.93 9.13
C LEU A 108 8.94 -5.11 9.06
N LEU A 109 7.80 -5.75 8.82
CA LEU A 109 6.53 -5.06 8.72
C LEU A 109 5.95 -4.79 10.10
N GLN A 110 5.42 -3.60 10.29
CA GLN A 110 4.88 -3.14 11.56
C GLN A 110 3.38 -2.97 11.45
N GLY A 111 2.71 -3.04 12.60
CA GLY A 111 1.27 -2.86 12.68
C GLY A 111 0.58 -4.08 13.23
N THR A 112 -0.64 -3.86 13.73
CA THR A 112 -1.43 -4.92 14.37
C THR A 112 -2.84 -5.03 13.76
N GLY A 113 -3.13 -4.25 12.72
CA GLY A 113 -4.43 -4.30 12.08
C GLY A 113 -4.69 -5.63 11.40
N LYS A 114 -5.94 -5.86 11.04
CA LYS A 114 -6.33 -7.10 10.40
C LYS A 114 -5.70 -7.27 9.03
N TYR A 115 -5.51 -6.16 8.30
CA TYR A 115 -5.03 -6.21 6.92
C TYR A 115 -3.76 -5.42 6.71
N MET A 116 -3.64 -4.24 7.28
CA MET A 116 -2.60 -3.28 6.90
C MET A 116 -1.32 -3.50 7.68
N ARG A 117 -0.19 -3.26 7.01
CA ARG A 117 1.13 -3.20 7.64
C ARG A 117 1.89 -2.04 7.04
N HIS A 118 2.94 -1.61 7.73
CA HIS A 118 3.74 -0.48 7.26
C HIS A 118 5.19 -0.62 7.71
N VAL A 119 6.04 0.19 7.10
CA VAL A 119 7.43 0.36 7.49
C VAL A 119 7.68 1.85 7.69
N LYS A 120 8.39 2.20 8.78
CA LYS A 120 8.79 3.58 9.04
C LYS A 120 10.22 3.78 8.62
N LEU A 121 10.46 4.84 7.87
CA LEU A 121 11.78 5.16 7.33
C LEU A 121 12.24 6.51 7.87
N ARG A 122 13.48 6.57 8.34
CA ARG A 122 14.07 7.81 8.81
C ARG A 122 15.30 8.13 7.97
N PRO A 123 15.63 9.42 7.80
CA PRO A 123 16.85 9.79 7.07
C PRO A 123 18.07 9.09 7.69
N GLY A 124 18.90 8.49 6.85
CA GLY A 124 20.11 7.80 7.29
C GLY A 124 19.88 6.47 7.98
N ALA A 125 18.62 6.07 8.18
CA ALA A 125 18.30 4.84 8.90
C ALA A 125 17.24 4.05 8.14
N VAL A 126 17.40 3.92 6.83
CA VAL A 126 16.50 3.11 6.00
C VAL A 126 16.97 1.67 6.11
N PRO A 127 16.20 0.79 6.73
CA PRO A 127 16.60 -0.60 6.82
C PRO A 127 16.46 -1.22 5.43
N ASN A 128 16.97 -2.31 5.23
CA ASN A 128 16.98 -3.18 4.05
C ASN A 128 16.09 -2.71 2.89
N GLN A 129 16.65 -1.88 1.99
CA GLN A 129 15.90 -1.34 0.85
C GLN A 129 15.46 -2.46 -0.10
N ALA A 130 16.27 -3.49 -0.26
CA ALA A 130 15.91 -4.61 -1.12
C ALA A 130 14.69 -5.35 -0.58
N ALA A 131 14.61 -5.52 0.74
CA ALA A 131 13.45 -6.17 1.34
C ALA A 131 12.19 -5.33 1.18
N LEU A 132 12.30 -4.00 1.34
CA LEU A 132 11.13 -3.13 1.17
C LEU A 132 10.65 -3.14 -0.27
N SER A 133 11.57 -3.12 -1.25
CA SER A 133 11.18 -3.25 -2.65
C SER A 133 10.44 -4.56 -2.91
N ARG A 134 10.92 -5.67 -2.33
CA ARG A 134 10.25 -6.95 -2.49
C ARG A 134 8.86 -6.95 -1.86
N PHE A 135 8.68 -6.30 -0.71
CA PHE A 135 7.36 -6.19 -0.10
C PHE A 135 6.39 -5.41 -0.99
N ILE A 136 6.84 -4.32 -1.61
CA ILE A 136 6.00 -3.52 -2.49
C ILE A 136 5.58 -4.36 -3.71
N ILE A 137 6.54 -5.06 -4.32
CA ILE A 137 6.24 -5.91 -5.47
C ILE A 137 5.31 -7.05 -5.07
N ALA A 138 5.53 -7.65 -3.90
CA ALA A 138 4.67 -8.71 -3.41
C ALA A 138 3.26 -8.21 -3.14
N ALA A 139 3.13 -7.00 -2.59
CA ALA A 139 1.82 -6.39 -2.35
C ALA A 139 1.08 -6.15 -3.66
N TYR A 140 1.78 -5.63 -4.68
CA TYR A 140 1.21 -5.45 -6.00
C TYR A 140 0.74 -6.78 -6.58
N SER A 141 1.60 -7.80 -6.54
CA SER A 141 1.27 -9.12 -7.09
C SER A 141 0.10 -9.77 -6.37
N ASP A 142 0.03 -9.61 -5.05
CA ASP A 142 -1.04 -10.15 -4.25
C ASP A 142 -2.40 -9.54 -4.63
N ILE A 143 -2.45 -8.22 -4.77
CA ILE A 143 -3.69 -7.55 -5.18
C ILE A 143 -4.07 -7.99 -6.60
N LYS A 144 -3.10 -8.08 -7.50
CA LYS A 144 -3.37 -8.52 -8.87
C LYS A 144 -4.00 -9.93 -8.88
N THR A 145 -3.45 -10.83 -8.08
CA THR A 145 -3.98 -12.18 -7.97
C THR A 145 -5.41 -12.19 -7.42
N ARG A 146 -5.66 -11.38 -6.38
CA ARG A 146 -7.00 -11.29 -5.79
C ARG A 146 -8.03 -10.78 -6.78
N ILE A 147 -7.67 -9.78 -7.58
CA ILE A 147 -8.57 -9.24 -8.59
C ILE A 147 -8.86 -10.27 -9.67
N GLU A 148 -7.83 -10.98 -10.13
CA GLU A 148 -7.98 -11.96 -11.21
C GLU A 148 -8.79 -13.18 -10.79
N HIS A 149 -8.79 -13.53 -9.51
CA HIS A 149 -9.47 -14.70 -9.00
C HIS A 149 -10.77 -14.37 -8.27
N GLY A 150 -11.15 -13.12 -8.29
CA GLY A 150 -12.39 -12.66 -7.70
C GLY A 150 -13.41 -12.37 -8.76
#